data_926041b29c91d085ea9a96b3ee1a5472
#
_entry.id   926041b29c91d085ea9a96b3ee1a5472
#
_cell.length_a   1.000
_cell.length_b   1.000
_cell.length_c   1.000
_cell.angle_alpha   90.00
_cell.angle_beta   90.00
_cell.angle_gamma   90.00
#
_symmetry.space_group_name_H-M   'P 1'
#
loop_
_entity.id
_entity.type
_entity.pdbx_description
1 polymer ?
#
loop_
_entity_poly.entity_id
_entity_poly.type
_entity_poly.pdbx_seq_one_letter_code
_entity_poly.pdbx_strand_id
1 'polypeptide(L)'
;MITKRLTRSVYFGVILLFSGCVEVPSEGSIAPDINYRNRKQYAISGLEQYIGDFNFSTSTLPIYFEIVNIRETNGGDISKLKEELPVIRYKEPIVGGETPEELQLKTELVTQPAVTINSNTGKIEVLEGNTIPAGEYRFDIQVTNTSGSTLLTDAIIIEFKEFEVTSWAPGMAKEPVIERIADSPNQILFVGYLNGEKLHGNRIDFTTERSAGFKGTFVNDTEEGEIWNVNFPVKNSNTFCTWKVVEEVDGEEQVSYLTENFNFVLGLPGSYVIRLYK
;
A
#
# COMPACT_ATOMS: atom_id res chain seq x y z
N MET A 1 84.89 -38.30 7.14
CA MET A 1 84.64 -37.00 6.53
C MET A 1 83.54 -37.14 5.46
N ILE A 2 82.36 -37.64 5.80
CA ILE A 2 81.22 -37.83 4.91
C ILE A 2 79.95 -37.72 5.84
N THR A 3 79.46 -36.52 6.13
CA THR A 3 78.14 -36.33 6.84
C THR A 3 77.67 -34.86 6.74
N LYS A 4 77.76 -34.19 5.60
CA LYS A 4 77.26 -32.80 5.48
C LYS A 4 76.53 -32.48 4.15
N ARG A 5 76.03 -33.44 3.39
CA ARG A 5 75.40 -33.15 2.11
C ARG A 5 73.99 -33.67 1.93
N LEU A 6 73.33 -34.25 2.97
CA LEU A 6 71.98 -34.81 2.81
C LEU A 6 70.85 -33.96 3.38
N THR A 7 71.13 -32.84 4.05
CA THR A 7 70.09 -32.03 4.73
C THR A 7 69.61 -30.84 3.92
N ARG A 8 70.12 -30.58 2.73
CA ARG A 8 69.68 -29.40 1.88
C ARG A 8 68.65 -29.74 0.81
N SER A 9 68.42 -30.99 0.47
CA SER A 9 67.48 -31.38 -0.59
C SER A 9 66.06 -31.66 -0.08
N VAL A 10 65.85 -31.79 1.22
CA VAL A 10 64.51 -32.09 1.79
C VAL A 10 63.69 -30.81 2.02
N TYR A 11 64.34 -29.65 2.18
CA TYR A 11 63.60 -28.38 2.39
C TYR A 11 63.07 -27.75 1.10
N PHE A 12 63.50 -28.18 -0.07
CA PHE A 12 63.00 -27.63 -1.36
C PHE A 12 61.74 -28.35 -1.87
N GLY A 13 61.47 -29.55 -1.38
CA GLY A 13 60.31 -30.37 -1.79
C GLY A 13 59.01 -30.05 -1.03
N VAL A 14 59.06 -29.37 0.10
CA VAL A 14 57.87 -29.10 0.92
C VAL A 14 57.21 -27.76 0.60
N ILE A 15 57.88 -26.85 -0.09
CA ILE A 15 57.31 -25.52 -0.44
C ILE A 15 56.39 -25.57 -1.71
N LEU A 16 56.43 -26.65 -2.49
CA LEU A 16 55.63 -26.78 -3.73
C LEU A 16 54.26 -27.45 -3.51
N LEU A 17 53.86 -27.79 -2.27
CA LEU A 17 52.56 -28.44 -2.00
C LEU A 17 51.50 -27.49 -1.41
N PHE A 18 51.79 -26.20 -1.27
CA PHE A 18 50.84 -25.19 -0.81
C PHE A 18 50.39 -24.21 -1.88
N SER A 19 50.62 -24.46 -3.17
CA SER A 19 49.81 -23.85 -4.21
C SER A 19 48.45 -24.57 -4.27
N GLY A 20 47.73 -24.58 -3.14
CA GLY A 20 46.32 -24.90 -3.13
C GLY A 20 45.63 -23.95 -4.08
N CYS A 21 44.87 -24.50 -5.03
CA CYS A 21 43.95 -23.73 -5.84
C CYS A 21 43.20 -22.78 -4.91
N VAL A 22 43.55 -21.52 -4.91
CA VAL A 22 42.61 -20.49 -4.54
C VAL A 22 41.59 -20.58 -5.67
N GLU A 23 40.49 -21.29 -5.43
CA GLU A 23 39.31 -21.14 -6.25
C GLU A 23 38.97 -19.65 -6.22
N VAL A 24 39.30 -18.97 -7.31
CA VAL A 24 38.79 -17.62 -7.53
C VAL A 24 37.29 -17.79 -7.51
N PRO A 25 36.55 -17.16 -6.55
CA PRO A 25 35.10 -17.26 -6.52
C PRO A 25 34.62 -16.95 -7.94
N SER A 26 33.80 -17.83 -8.50
CA SER A 26 33.21 -17.58 -9.83
C SER A 26 32.50 -16.23 -9.74
N GLU A 27 32.90 -15.31 -10.65
CA GLU A 27 32.30 -13.95 -10.66
C GLU A 27 30.79 -14.07 -10.83
N GLY A 28 30.10 -13.89 -9.73
CA GLY A 28 28.65 -13.85 -9.66
C GLY A 28 27.97 -15.21 -9.83
N SER A 29 27.04 -15.51 -8.96
CA SER A 29 26.17 -16.68 -9.12
C SER A 29 24.74 -16.31 -8.76
N ILE A 30 23.77 -16.92 -9.44
CA ILE A 30 22.38 -16.93 -9.02
C ILE A 30 22.13 -18.30 -8.37
N ALA A 31 21.77 -18.30 -7.08
CA ALA A 31 21.50 -19.53 -6.37
C ALA A 31 20.25 -20.23 -6.95
N PRO A 32 20.23 -21.55 -7.06
CA PRO A 32 19.09 -22.28 -7.65
C PRO A 32 17.82 -22.26 -6.79
N ASP A 33 17.93 -21.88 -5.52
CA ASP A 33 16.85 -21.86 -4.53
C ASP A 33 16.32 -20.44 -4.24
N ILE A 34 16.65 -19.46 -5.10
CA ILE A 34 16.06 -18.13 -4.98
C ILE A 34 14.55 -18.17 -5.19
N ASN A 35 13.81 -17.46 -4.36
CA ASN A 35 12.34 -17.46 -4.42
C ASN A 35 11.74 -16.33 -3.58
N TYR A 36 10.44 -16.08 -3.74
CA TYR A 36 9.67 -15.34 -2.74
C TYR A 36 9.39 -16.24 -1.53
N ARG A 37 9.67 -15.76 -0.30
CA ARG A 37 9.45 -16.50 0.95
C ARG A 37 8.01 -16.99 1.09
N ASN A 38 7.05 -16.15 0.69
CA ASN A 38 5.65 -16.45 0.64
C ASN A 38 5.18 -16.34 -0.80
N ARG A 39 5.05 -17.46 -1.48
CA ARG A 39 4.67 -17.49 -2.88
C ARG A 39 3.24 -16.97 -3.12
N LYS A 40 2.29 -17.19 -2.21
CA LYS A 40 0.94 -16.64 -2.31
C LYS A 40 0.79 -15.46 -1.36
N GLN A 41 0.34 -14.33 -1.89
CA GLN A 41 0.13 -13.07 -1.20
C GLN A 41 -1.27 -12.53 -1.52
N TYR A 42 -1.69 -11.51 -0.77
CA TYR A 42 -2.97 -10.85 -0.96
C TYR A 42 -2.76 -9.37 -1.23
N ALA A 43 -3.59 -8.81 -2.12
CA ALA A 43 -3.70 -7.40 -2.36
C ALA A 43 -5.17 -6.96 -2.25
N ILE A 44 -5.38 -5.70 -1.94
CA ILE A 44 -6.72 -5.10 -1.94
C ILE A 44 -6.76 -4.09 -3.08
N SER A 45 -7.71 -4.25 -3.98
CA SER A 45 -7.92 -3.33 -5.10
C SER A 45 -8.11 -1.90 -4.59
N GLY A 46 -7.49 -0.94 -5.27
CA GLY A 46 -7.55 0.48 -4.92
C GLY A 46 -6.52 0.96 -3.91
N LEU A 47 -5.86 0.08 -3.16
CA LEU A 47 -4.86 0.47 -2.17
C LEU A 47 -3.44 0.36 -2.69
N GLU A 48 -2.56 1.31 -2.25
CA GLU A 48 -1.13 1.16 -2.41
C GLU A 48 -0.60 0.04 -1.51
N GLN A 49 0.19 -0.87 -2.08
CA GLN A 49 0.78 -1.98 -1.35
C GLN A 49 2.13 -2.37 -1.94
N TYR A 50 3.05 -2.78 -1.05
CA TYR A 50 4.35 -3.33 -1.41
C TYR A 50 4.37 -4.80 -1.00
N ILE A 51 4.43 -5.70 -1.97
CA ILE A 51 4.19 -7.14 -1.79
C ILE A 51 5.45 -7.92 -2.16
N GLY A 52 5.69 -8.98 -1.40
CA GLY A 52 6.78 -9.93 -1.66
C GLY A 52 8.02 -9.64 -0.83
N ASP A 53 8.51 -10.67 -0.19
CA ASP A 53 9.77 -10.72 0.52
C ASP A 53 10.64 -11.78 -0.19
N PHE A 54 11.67 -11.30 -0.89
CA PHE A 54 12.50 -12.15 -1.75
C PHE A 54 13.66 -12.75 -0.95
N ASN A 55 13.86 -14.06 -1.10
CA ASN A 55 15.00 -14.78 -0.58
C ASN A 55 16.09 -14.86 -1.62
N PHE A 56 17.17 -14.11 -1.42
CA PHE A 56 18.33 -14.08 -2.31
C PHE A 56 19.23 -15.30 -2.19
N SER A 57 19.04 -16.11 -1.11
CA SER A 57 19.91 -17.24 -0.79
C SER A 57 21.39 -16.85 -0.80
N THR A 58 22.23 -17.62 -1.46
CA THR A 58 23.69 -17.38 -1.62
C THR A 58 24.04 -16.66 -2.92
N SER A 59 23.08 -16.03 -3.57
CA SER A 59 23.31 -15.30 -4.84
C SER A 59 24.21 -14.10 -4.65
N THR A 60 25.02 -13.82 -5.65
CA THR A 60 25.91 -12.63 -5.69
C THR A 60 25.10 -11.37 -6.02
N LEU A 61 25.26 -10.33 -5.22
CA LEU A 61 24.66 -9.02 -5.47
C LEU A 61 25.54 -8.15 -6.37
N PRO A 62 25.00 -7.18 -7.11
CA PRO A 62 23.58 -6.82 -7.16
C PRO A 62 22.75 -7.80 -7.99
N ILE A 63 21.47 -7.92 -7.63
CA ILE A 63 20.46 -8.68 -8.39
C ILE A 63 19.41 -7.70 -8.86
N TYR A 64 18.93 -7.90 -10.11
CA TYR A 64 17.89 -7.10 -10.74
C TYR A 64 16.69 -7.96 -11.09
N PHE A 65 15.51 -7.35 -11.01
CA PHE A 65 14.21 -8.00 -11.17
C PHE A 65 13.39 -7.31 -12.26
N GLU A 66 12.70 -8.13 -13.07
CA GLU A 66 11.79 -7.66 -14.10
C GLU A 66 10.57 -8.59 -14.15
N ILE A 67 9.36 -8.03 -14.25
CA ILE A 67 8.15 -8.78 -14.56
C ILE A 67 8.16 -9.04 -16.08
N VAL A 68 8.28 -10.30 -16.47
CA VAL A 68 8.28 -10.66 -17.90
C VAL A 68 6.92 -11.15 -18.38
N ASN A 69 6.10 -11.66 -17.47
CA ASN A 69 4.76 -12.09 -17.81
C ASN A 69 3.82 -12.01 -16.60
N ILE A 70 2.55 -11.70 -16.87
CA ILE A 70 1.46 -11.74 -15.89
C ILE A 70 0.32 -12.50 -16.56
N ARG A 71 -0.35 -13.38 -15.81
CA ARG A 71 -1.56 -14.05 -16.26
C ARG A 71 -2.56 -14.18 -15.10
N GLU A 72 -3.82 -14.00 -15.38
CA GLU A 72 -4.89 -14.36 -14.46
C GLU A 72 -5.08 -15.88 -14.51
N THR A 73 -5.31 -16.55 -13.35
CA THR A 73 -5.31 -18.01 -13.23
C THR A 73 -6.36 -18.69 -14.11
N ASN A 74 -7.51 -18.04 -14.33
CA ASN A 74 -8.62 -18.58 -15.14
C ASN A 74 -8.62 -18.02 -16.58
N GLY A 75 -7.58 -17.29 -16.98
CA GLY A 75 -7.46 -16.69 -18.33
C GLY A 75 -8.19 -15.36 -18.49
N GLY A 76 -8.49 -14.66 -17.40
CA GLY A 76 -9.11 -13.33 -17.41
C GLY A 76 -8.21 -12.22 -17.92
N ASP A 77 -8.79 -11.04 -18.08
CA ASP A 77 -8.12 -9.86 -18.56
C ASP A 77 -7.11 -9.32 -17.55
N ILE A 78 -5.93 -8.94 -18.05
CA ILE A 78 -4.82 -8.37 -17.24
C ILE A 78 -4.58 -6.89 -17.56
N SER A 79 -5.40 -6.26 -18.38
CA SER A 79 -5.20 -4.86 -18.83
C SER A 79 -5.11 -3.89 -17.66
N LYS A 80 -5.89 -4.12 -16.61
CA LYS A 80 -5.93 -3.29 -15.40
C LYS A 80 -4.64 -3.32 -14.57
N LEU A 81 -3.83 -4.37 -14.66
CA LEU A 81 -2.52 -4.40 -14.02
C LEU A 81 -1.49 -3.53 -14.76
N LYS A 82 -1.72 -3.29 -16.04
CA LYS A 82 -0.86 -2.49 -16.93
C LYS A 82 -1.41 -1.07 -17.19
N GLU A 83 -2.56 -0.72 -16.59
CA GLU A 83 -3.14 0.61 -16.69
C GLU A 83 -2.18 1.65 -16.09
N GLU A 84 -1.89 2.70 -16.85
CA GLU A 84 -0.99 3.77 -16.41
C GLU A 84 -1.71 4.68 -15.40
N LEU A 85 -1.17 4.75 -14.19
CA LEU A 85 -1.69 5.57 -13.11
C LEU A 85 -0.71 6.70 -12.77
N PRO A 86 -1.20 7.89 -12.41
CA PRO A 86 -0.34 8.98 -11.95
C PRO A 86 0.20 8.66 -10.55
N VAL A 87 1.50 8.82 -10.36
CA VAL A 87 2.16 8.63 -9.06
C VAL A 87 3.21 9.71 -8.83
N ILE A 88 3.32 10.17 -7.59
CA ILE A 88 4.35 11.12 -7.18
C ILE A 88 5.61 10.34 -6.82
N ARG A 89 6.73 10.68 -7.48
CA ARG A 89 8.04 10.07 -7.21
C ARG A 89 9.05 11.13 -6.80
N TYR A 90 10.02 10.74 -5.97
CA TYR A 90 11.17 11.59 -5.70
C TYR A 90 12.16 11.48 -6.87
N LYS A 91 12.48 12.61 -7.48
CA LYS A 91 13.52 12.73 -8.52
C LYS A 91 14.92 12.95 -7.94
N GLU A 92 14.99 13.29 -6.65
CA GLU A 92 16.22 13.51 -5.91
C GLU A 92 16.20 12.80 -4.56
N PRO A 93 17.36 12.38 -4.02
CA PRO A 93 17.43 11.77 -2.70
C PRO A 93 16.92 12.69 -1.59
N ILE A 94 16.24 12.12 -0.60
CA ILE A 94 15.86 12.81 0.63
C ILE A 94 17.09 12.90 1.53
N VAL A 95 17.39 14.13 2.00
CA VAL A 95 18.45 14.41 2.98
C VAL A 95 17.76 14.80 4.30
N GLY A 96 18.18 14.23 5.42
CA GLY A 96 17.52 14.51 6.70
C GLY A 96 17.49 15.99 7.08
N GLY A 97 16.34 16.45 7.60
CA GLY A 97 16.14 17.83 8.06
C GLY A 97 15.46 18.75 7.05
N GLU A 98 15.00 18.24 5.91
CA GLU A 98 14.27 19.01 4.89
C GLU A 98 12.84 19.35 5.35
N THR A 99 12.40 20.56 4.98
CA THR A 99 11.02 20.99 5.21
C THR A 99 10.05 20.31 4.24
N PRO A 100 8.73 20.29 4.53
CA PRO A 100 7.73 19.78 3.59
C PRO A 100 7.78 20.44 2.21
N GLU A 101 8.05 21.74 2.15
CA GLU A 101 8.16 22.50 0.92
C GLU A 101 9.38 22.09 0.10
N GLU A 102 10.54 21.87 0.74
CA GLU A 102 11.75 21.36 0.10
C GLU A 102 11.56 19.93 -0.43
N LEU A 103 10.88 19.08 0.34
CA LEU A 103 10.53 17.73 -0.10
C LEU A 103 9.61 17.77 -1.32
N GLN A 104 8.62 18.66 -1.35
CA GLN A 104 7.71 18.82 -2.49
C GLN A 104 8.46 19.22 -3.77
N LEU A 105 9.46 20.08 -3.68
CA LEU A 105 10.29 20.48 -4.83
C LEU A 105 11.11 19.30 -5.41
N LYS A 106 11.39 18.29 -4.61
CA LYS A 106 12.09 17.08 -5.02
C LYS A 106 11.18 16.00 -5.62
N THR A 107 9.88 16.24 -5.69
CA THR A 107 8.94 15.31 -6.30
C THR A 107 8.61 15.68 -7.73
N GLU A 108 8.16 14.69 -8.48
CA GLU A 108 7.56 14.85 -9.80
C GLU A 108 6.37 13.90 -9.94
N LEU A 109 5.41 14.31 -10.76
CA LEU A 109 4.30 13.47 -11.16
C LEU A 109 4.70 12.67 -12.39
N VAL A 110 4.71 11.36 -12.28
CA VAL A 110 4.98 10.43 -13.39
C VAL A 110 3.80 9.47 -13.57
N THR A 111 3.74 8.77 -14.69
CA THR A 111 2.81 7.66 -14.89
C THR A 111 3.55 6.34 -14.82
N GLN A 112 2.91 5.35 -14.20
CA GLN A 112 3.46 3.99 -14.11
C GLN A 112 2.32 2.98 -14.19
N PRO A 113 2.58 1.74 -14.67
CA PRO A 113 1.62 0.66 -14.60
C PRO A 113 1.11 0.45 -13.17
N ALA A 114 -0.16 0.13 -13.02
CA ALA A 114 -0.82 -0.12 -11.72
C ALA A 114 -0.08 -1.19 -10.88
N VAL A 115 0.63 -2.12 -11.54
CA VAL A 115 1.51 -3.10 -10.89
C VAL A 115 2.89 -3.05 -11.51
N THR A 116 3.90 -2.80 -10.70
CA THR A 116 5.32 -2.78 -11.09
C THR A 116 6.15 -3.65 -10.15
N ILE A 117 7.44 -3.78 -10.45
CA ILE A 117 8.41 -4.43 -9.58
C ILE A 117 9.57 -3.48 -9.31
N ASN A 118 9.97 -3.39 -8.06
CA ASN A 118 11.21 -2.70 -7.75
C ASN A 118 12.39 -3.53 -8.23
N SER A 119 13.10 -3.00 -9.20
CA SER A 119 14.19 -3.71 -9.89
C SER A 119 15.34 -4.15 -8.99
N ASN A 120 15.53 -3.54 -7.82
CA ASN A 120 16.63 -3.84 -6.90
C ASN A 120 16.22 -4.75 -5.74
N THR A 121 14.95 -4.73 -5.34
CA THR A 121 14.47 -5.47 -4.17
C THR A 121 13.58 -6.65 -4.51
N GLY A 122 13.04 -6.69 -5.74
CA GLY A 122 12.06 -7.68 -6.16
C GLY A 122 10.67 -7.50 -5.55
N LYS A 123 10.42 -6.42 -4.81
CA LYS A 123 9.07 -6.13 -4.28
C LYS A 123 8.14 -5.72 -5.40
N ILE A 124 6.97 -6.34 -5.43
CA ILE A 124 5.86 -5.92 -6.30
C ILE A 124 5.21 -4.70 -5.66
N GLU A 125 5.09 -3.65 -6.41
CA GLU A 125 4.41 -2.41 -6.04
C GLU A 125 3.06 -2.37 -6.74
N VAL A 126 1.99 -2.24 -5.96
CA VAL A 126 0.62 -2.02 -6.42
C VAL A 126 0.28 -0.57 -6.11
N LEU A 127 -0.06 0.21 -7.13
CA LEU A 127 -0.33 1.64 -6.96
C LEU A 127 -1.72 1.91 -6.38
N GLU A 128 -1.84 3.01 -5.65
CA GLU A 128 -3.12 3.54 -5.20
C GLU A 128 -4.02 3.92 -6.39
N GLY A 129 -5.33 3.78 -6.22
CA GLY A 129 -6.31 4.09 -7.26
C GLY A 129 -6.42 3.06 -8.38
N ASN A 130 -5.71 1.91 -8.25
CA ASN A 130 -5.88 0.81 -9.19
C ASN A 130 -7.31 0.25 -9.14
N THR A 131 -7.79 -0.26 -10.27
CA THR A 131 -9.10 -0.89 -10.42
C THR A 131 -8.98 -2.35 -10.85
N ILE A 132 -7.96 -3.03 -10.33
CA ILE A 132 -7.68 -4.44 -10.65
C ILE A 132 -8.82 -5.30 -10.12
N PRO A 133 -9.48 -6.10 -10.97
CA PRO A 133 -10.56 -6.99 -10.54
C PRO A 133 -10.09 -8.01 -9.50
N ALA A 134 -11.00 -8.42 -8.62
CA ALA A 134 -10.75 -9.55 -7.73
C ALA A 134 -10.42 -10.80 -8.55
N GLY A 135 -9.36 -11.52 -8.14
CA GLY A 135 -8.86 -12.68 -8.87
C GLY A 135 -7.44 -13.06 -8.46
N GLU A 136 -6.98 -14.19 -8.94
CA GLU A 136 -5.63 -14.68 -8.67
C GLU A 136 -4.74 -14.46 -9.89
N TYR A 137 -3.67 -13.68 -9.71
CA TYR A 137 -2.73 -13.32 -10.76
C TYR A 137 -1.35 -13.92 -10.48
N ARG A 138 -0.74 -14.49 -11.52
CA ARG A 138 0.55 -15.18 -11.47
C ARG A 138 1.59 -14.38 -12.22
N PHE A 139 2.75 -14.20 -11.59
CA PHE A 139 3.83 -13.39 -12.11
C PHE A 139 5.04 -14.26 -12.41
N ASP A 140 5.55 -14.16 -13.64
CA ASP A 140 6.85 -14.70 -14.03
C ASP A 140 7.88 -13.58 -13.92
N ILE A 141 8.93 -13.84 -13.15
CA ILE A 141 9.95 -12.84 -12.83
C ILE A 141 11.31 -13.28 -13.42
N GLN A 142 11.90 -12.40 -14.21
CA GLN A 142 13.29 -12.52 -14.63
C GLN A 142 14.17 -11.98 -13.52
N VAL A 143 15.14 -12.77 -13.09
CA VAL A 143 16.16 -12.40 -12.12
C VAL A 143 17.51 -12.39 -12.82
N THR A 144 18.25 -11.30 -12.71
CA THR A 144 19.51 -11.09 -13.43
C THR A 144 20.60 -10.56 -12.50
N ASN A 145 21.83 -11.04 -12.67
CA ASN A 145 23.02 -10.44 -12.09
C ASN A 145 24.20 -10.49 -13.10
N THR A 146 25.41 -10.21 -12.66
CA THR A 146 26.61 -10.21 -13.52
C THR A 146 26.95 -11.58 -14.12
N SER A 147 26.45 -12.69 -13.53
CA SER A 147 26.72 -14.05 -14.02
C SER A 147 25.72 -14.56 -15.05
N GLY A 148 24.55 -13.89 -15.18
CA GLY A 148 23.49 -14.31 -16.08
C GLY A 148 22.09 -14.01 -15.57
N SER A 149 21.13 -14.75 -16.08
CA SER A 149 19.72 -14.57 -15.72
C SER A 149 19.00 -15.90 -15.52
N THR A 150 17.97 -15.87 -14.67
CA THR A 150 17.10 -17.00 -14.38
C THR A 150 15.64 -16.55 -14.42
N LEU A 151 14.80 -17.30 -15.11
CA LEU A 151 13.34 -17.09 -15.13
C LEU A 151 12.69 -17.89 -14.01
N LEU A 152 12.01 -17.20 -13.13
CA LEU A 152 11.15 -17.79 -12.09
C LEU A 152 9.72 -17.79 -12.60
N THR A 153 9.24 -18.94 -13.05
CA THR A 153 7.85 -19.12 -13.47
C THR A 153 6.93 -19.23 -12.25
N ASP A 154 5.79 -18.53 -12.28
CA ASP A 154 4.90 -18.44 -11.11
C ASP A 154 5.65 -18.04 -9.84
N ALA A 155 6.61 -17.12 -9.96
CA ALA A 155 7.47 -16.69 -8.85
C ALA A 155 6.67 -16.21 -7.65
N ILE A 156 5.61 -15.44 -7.90
CA ILE A 156 4.66 -14.98 -6.89
C ILE A 156 3.24 -15.02 -7.45
N ILE A 157 2.30 -15.31 -6.60
CA ILE A 157 0.86 -15.36 -6.88
C ILE A 157 0.21 -14.30 -5.99
N ILE A 158 -0.49 -13.35 -6.59
CA ILE A 158 -1.20 -12.30 -5.84
C ILE A 158 -2.70 -12.48 -6.06
N GLU A 159 -3.42 -12.70 -4.97
CA GLU A 159 -4.88 -12.73 -4.96
C GLU A 159 -5.39 -11.32 -4.62
N PHE A 160 -5.93 -10.64 -5.64
CA PHE A 160 -6.61 -9.37 -5.43
C PHE A 160 -8.01 -9.60 -4.88
N LYS A 161 -8.35 -8.84 -3.85
CA LYS A 161 -9.68 -8.82 -3.22
C LYS A 161 -10.30 -7.45 -3.39
N GLU A 162 -11.62 -7.42 -3.47
CA GLU A 162 -12.36 -6.17 -3.43
C GLU A 162 -12.16 -5.50 -2.07
N PHE A 163 -12.15 -4.18 -2.09
CA PHE A 163 -12.13 -3.42 -0.85
C PHE A 163 -13.50 -3.48 -0.19
N GLU A 164 -13.56 -4.04 1.01
CA GLU A 164 -14.77 -4.02 1.82
C GLU A 164 -14.80 -2.74 2.65
N VAL A 165 -15.82 -1.91 2.40
CA VAL A 165 -16.15 -0.77 3.25
C VAL A 165 -16.58 -1.32 4.61
N THR A 166 -15.90 -0.91 5.68
CA THR A 166 -16.25 -1.31 7.03
C THR A 166 -16.66 -0.11 7.86
N SER A 167 -17.65 -0.30 8.72
CA SER A 167 -18.07 0.69 9.71
C SER A 167 -18.33 0.03 11.05
N TRP A 168 -18.24 0.83 12.11
CA TRP A 168 -18.56 0.44 13.47
C TRP A 168 -19.19 1.64 14.21
N ALA A 169 -20.43 1.50 14.62
CA ALA A 169 -21.25 2.57 15.19
C ALA A 169 -22.23 2.04 16.24
N PRO A 170 -21.75 1.54 17.40
CA PRO A 170 -22.57 0.79 18.35
C PRO A 170 -23.70 1.57 19.03
N GLY A 171 -23.62 2.89 19.04
CA GLY A 171 -24.64 3.76 19.65
C GLY A 171 -25.68 4.29 18.67
N MET A 172 -25.59 3.95 17.40
CA MET A 172 -26.55 4.42 16.37
C MET A 172 -27.83 3.58 16.36
N ALA A 173 -28.95 4.19 15.97
CA ALA A 173 -30.26 3.52 15.90
C ALA A 173 -30.26 2.38 14.86
N LYS A 174 -29.43 2.48 13.82
CA LYS A 174 -29.16 1.41 12.86
C LYS A 174 -27.78 1.57 12.26
N GLU A 175 -27.29 0.54 11.59
CA GLU A 175 -26.01 0.54 10.88
C GLU A 175 -25.92 1.71 9.89
N PRO A 176 -24.79 2.42 9.85
CA PRO A 176 -24.52 3.44 8.84
C PRO A 176 -24.61 2.87 7.44
N VAL A 177 -25.14 3.66 6.51
CA VAL A 177 -25.15 3.31 5.09
C VAL A 177 -24.07 4.10 4.40
N ILE A 178 -23.08 3.41 3.82
CA ILE A 178 -21.96 3.99 3.09
C ILE A 178 -22.10 3.62 1.63
N GLU A 179 -22.17 4.63 0.76
CA GLU A 179 -22.37 4.47 -0.68
C GLU A 179 -21.34 5.30 -1.44
N ARG A 180 -20.62 4.67 -2.37
CA ARG A 180 -19.75 5.38 -3.32
C ARG A 180 -20.59 5.79 -4.51
N ILE A 181 -20.66 7.09 -4.79
CA ILE A 181 -21.57 7.67 -5.79
C ILE A 181 -20.86 8.15 -7.07
N ALA A 182 -19.55 8.42 -7.01
CA ALA A 182 -18.75 8.85 -8.14
C ALA A 182 -17.27 8.56 -7.93
N ASP A 183 -16.49 8.56 -9.01
CA ASP A 183 -15.04 8.39 -8.99
C ASP A 183 -14.30 9.67 -8.57
N SER A 184 -14.94 10.83 -8.69
CA SER A 184 -14.42 12.13 -8.28
C SER A 184 -15.56 13.13 -8.05
N PRO A 185 -15.34 14.23 -7.27
CA PRO A 185 -14.14 14.53 -6.48
C PRO A 185 -13.99 13.61 -5.27
N ASN A 186 -12.83 13.63 -4.62
CA ASN A 186 -12.58 12.90 -3.36
C ASN A 186 -13.27 13.61 -2.19
N GLN A 187 -14.54 13.28 -1.97
CA GLN A 187 -15.39 13.92 -0.99
C GLN A 187 -16.25 12.92 -0.21
N ILE A 188 -16.64 13.32 0.99
CA ILE A 188 -17.65 12.62 1.78
C ILE A 188 -18.77 13.61 2.11
N LEU A 189 -20.01 13.22 1.82
CA LEU A 189 -21.22 13.86 2.32
C LEU A 189 -21.74 13.06 3.52
N PHE A 190 -21.68 13.61 4.71
CA PHE A 190 -22.31 13.05 5.90
C PHE A 190 -23.75 13.53 6.00
N VAL A 191 -24.69 12.59 6.06
CA VAL A 191 -26.14 12.85 6.15
C VAL A 191 -26.63 12.32 7.49
N GLY A 192 -27.08 13.19 8.37
CA GLY A 192 -27.63 12.82 9.67
C GLY A 192 -29.14 12.62 9.65
N TYR A 193 -29.59 11.59 10.34
CA TYR A 193 -31.01 11.34 10.63
C TYR A 193 -31.22 11.28 12.15
N LEU A 194 -32.26 11.95 12.63
CA LEU A 194 -32.69 11.87 14.01
C LEU A 194 -34.16 11.42 14.05
N ASN A 195 -34.47 10.33 14.74
CA ASN A 195 -35.80 9.73 14.79
C ASN A 195 -36.46 9.52 13.42
N GLY A 196 -35.60 9.24 12.37
CA GLY A 196 -36.05 9.01 11.00
C GLY A 196 -36.15 10.27 10.12
N GLU A 197 -36.02 11.45 10.69
CA GLU A 197 -36.01 12.72 9.95
C GLU A 197 -34.57 13.09 9.52
N LYS A 198 -34.42 13.50 8.25
CA LYS A 198 -33.16 14.02 7.75
C LYS A 198 -32.87 15.41 8.31
N LEU A 199 -31.64 15.62 8.77
CA LEU A 199 -31.22 16.90 9.31
C LEU A 199 -30.43 17.72 8.26
N HIS A 200 -30.52 19.04 8.38
CA HIS A 200 -29.60 19.95 7.72
C HIS A 200 -28.17 19.74 8.23
N GLY A 201 -27.14 19.97 7.38
CA GLY A 201 -25.74 19.74 7.73
C GLY A 201 -25.30 20.43 9.03
N ASN A 202 -25.75 21.66 9.27
CA ASN A 202 -25.40 22.39 10.50
C ASN A 202 -26.02 21.82 11.81
N ARG A 203 -26.80 20.76 11.70
CA ARG A 203 -27.34 20.00 12.81
C ARG A 203 -26.63 18.68 13.09
N ILE A 204 -25.67 18.35 12.27
CA ILE A 204 -24.72 17.27 12.53
C ILE A 204 -23.33 17.89 12.61
N ASP A 205 -22.48 17.29 13.40
CA ASP A 205 -21.10 17.73 13.55
C ASP A 205 -20.20 16.49 13.55
N PHE A 206 -19.46 16.36 12.48
CA PHE A 206 -18.46 15.32 12.30
C PHE A 206 -17.06 15.89 12.61
N THR A 207 -16.96 16.64 13.68
CA THR A 207 -15.80 17.44 13.97
C THR A 207 -14.57 16.70 14.39
N THR A 208 -13.58 17.36 14.04
CA THR A 208 -12.17 17.19 14.17
C THR A 208 -11.62 17.30 15.59
N GLU A 209 -12.20 18.07 16.49
CA GLU A 209 -11.62 18.26 17.84
C GLU A 209 -11.64 17.01 18.72
N ARG A 210 -12.60 16.12 18.47
CA ARG A 210 -12.69 14.80 19.13
C ARG A 210 -12.37 13.62 18.22
N SER A 211 -12.18 13.91 16.92
CA SER A 211 -11.96 12.92 15.86
C SER A 211 -10.49 12.89 15.45
N ALA A 212 -9.59 12.61 16.37
CA ALA A 212 -8.13 12.60 16.13
C ALA A 212 -7.69 11.68 14.96
N GLY A 213 -8.57 10.81 14.48
CA GLY A 213 -8.31 9.88 13.36
C GLY A 213 -8.82 10.34 12.00
N PHE A 214 -9.74 11.32 11.92
CA PHE A 214 -10.29 11.78 10.64
C PHE A 214 -9.44 12.90 10.04
N LYS A 215 -8.90 12.65 8.86
CA LYS A 215 -8.08 13.61 8.12
C LYS A 215 -8.87 14.11 6.90
N GLY A 216 -9.79 15.03 7.14
CA GLY A 216 -10.54 15.70 6.10
C GLY A 216 -10.47 17.21 6.26
N THR A 217 -10.85 17.95 5.22
CA THR A 217 -11.04 19.39 5.25
C THR A 217 -12.51 19.70 5.07
N PHE A 218 -13.13 20.32 6.08
CA PHE A 218 -14.51 20.77 6.01
C PHE A 218 -14.69 21.74 4.83
N VAL A 219 -15.77 21.56 4.09
CA VAL A 219 -16.12 22.40 2.95
C VAL A 219 -17.28 23.31 3.33
N ASN A 220 -18.44 22.75 3.58
CA ASN A 220 -19.64 23.48 3.98
C ASN A 220 -20.75 22.57 4.49
N ASP A 221 -21.73 23.17 5.15
CA ASP A 221 -23.04 22.60 5.44
C ASP A 221 -24.01 22.85 4.31
N THR A 222 -24.85 21.87 4.04
CA THR A 222 -25.93 21.96 3.04
C THR A 222 -27.23 21.43 3.61
N GLU A 223 -28.33 21.60 2.88
CA GLU A 223 -29.61 20.96 3.23
C GLU A 223 -29.51 19.42 3.21
N GLU A 224 -28.54 18.88 2.46
CA GLU A 224 -28.33 17.44 2.33
C GLU A 224 -27.47 16.86 3.46
N GLY A 225 -26.56 17.64 4.01
CA GLY A 225 -25.61 17.19 5.02
C GLY A 225 -24.35 18.05 5.06
N GLU A 226 -23.32 17.51 5.67
CA GLU A 226 -22.01 18.13 5.88
C GLU A 226 -21.00 17.58 4.87
N ILE A 227 -20.31 18.44 4.11
CA ILE A 227 -19.38 18.04 3.05
C ILE A 227 -17.93 18.21 3.51
N TRP A 228 -17.13 17.17 3.25
CA TRP A 228 -15.69 17.13 3.53
C TRP A 228 -14.88 16.69 2.33
N ASN A 229 -13.77 17.39 2.04
CA ASN A 229 -12.73 16.89 1.15
C ASN A 229 -11.82 15.94 1.91
N VAL A 230 -11.45 14.83 1.29
CA VAL A 230 -10.65 13.78 1.94
C VAL A 230 -9.54 13.28 1.03
N ASN A 231 -8.49 12.75 1.65
CA ASN A 231 -7.44 12.00 0.96
C ASN A 231 -7.61 10.51 1.24
N PHE A 232 -7.57 9.70 0.21
CA PHE A 232 -7.69 8.25 0.33
C PHE A 232 -6.33 7.58 0.54
N PRO A 233 -6.27 6.41 1.23
CA PRO A 233 -7.38 5.75 1.92
C PRO A 233 -7.82 6.49 3.19
N VAL A 234 -9.14 6.57 3.42
CA VAL A 234 -9.68 7.15 4.64
C VAL A 234 -9.79 6.06 5.69
N LYS A 235 -8.99 6.18 6.75
CA LYS A 235 -9.14 5.38 7.97
C LYS A 235 -9.58 6.30 9.09
N ASN A 236 -10.69 5.99 9.68
CA ASN A 236 -11.27 6.77 10.73
C ASN A 236 -11.44 5.92 11.99
N SER A 237 -10.65 6.21 13.01
CA SER A 237 -10.71 5.56 14.32
C SER A 237 -10.83 6.59 15.42
N ASN A 238 -11.58 6.27 16.47
CA ASN A 238 -11.88 7.18 17.59
C ASN A 238 -12.55 8.48 17.15
N THR A 239 -13.53 8.37 16.26
CA THR A 239 -14.30 9.50 15.77
C THR A 239 -15.69 9.50 16.35
N PHE A 240 -16.30 10.67 16.32
CA PHE A 240 -17.61 10.91 16.87
C PHE A 240 -18.46 11.66 15.85
N CYS A 241 -19.72 11.32 15.78
CA CYS A 241 -20.74 12.14 15.14
C CYS A 241 -21.64 12.73 16.23
N THR A 242 -21.90 14.01 16.14
CA THR A 242 -22.73 14.74 17.09
C THR A 242 -23.95 15.28 16.38
N TRP A 243 -25.14 15.01 16.92
CA TRP A 243 -26.40 15.55 16.47
C TRP A 243 -26.80 16.71 17.38
N LYS A 244 -27.07 17.85 16.78
CA LYS A 244 -27.69 19.02 17.46
C LYS A 244 -29.19 18.83 17.46
N VAL A 245 -29.73 18.58 18.64
CA VAL A 245 -31.18 18.45 18.89
C VAL A 245 -31.71 19.80 19.33
N VAL A 246 -32.70 20.31 18.61
CA VAL A 246 -33.38 21.58 18.95
C VAL A 246 -34.80 21.23 19.29
N GLU A 247 -35.22 21.54 20.52
CA GLU A 247 -36.57 21.30 21.04
C GLU A 247 -37.17 22.64 21.52
N GLU A 248 -38.46 22.85 21.34
CA GLU A 248 -39.16 23.97 21.89
C GLU A 248 -39.81 23.56 23.23
N VAL A 249 -39.36 24.16 24.33
CA VAL A 249 -39.86 23.90 25.67
C VAL A 249 -40.34 25.23 26.24
N ASP A 250 -41.61 25.33 26.57
CA ASP A 250 -42.27 26.53 27.12
C ASP A 250 -42.12 27.79 26.26
N GLY A 251 -41.99 27.63 24.91
CA GLY A 251 -41.83 28.72 23.95
C GLY A 251 -40.39 29.20 23.77
N GLU A 252 -39.43 28.51 24.36
CA GLU A 252 -37.98 28.78 24.18
C GLU A 252 -37.28 27.60 23.49
N GLU A 253 -36.37 27.92 22.56
CA GLU A 253 -35.50 26.88 21.94
C GLU A 253 -34.49 26.36 22.95
N GLN A 254 -34.53 25.06 23.21
CA GLN A 254 -33.51 24.36 23.96
C GLN A 254 -32.67 23.53 23.02
N VAL A 255 -31.33 23.69 23.11
CA VAL A 255 -30.37 22.97 22.32
C VAL A 255 -29.66 21.94 23.17
N SER A 256 -29.71 20.68 22.74
CA SER A 256 -28.94 19.59 23.32
C SER A 256 -28.09 18.88 22.26
N TYR A 257 -27.12 18.07 22.69
CA TYR A 257 -26.22 17.38 21.80
C TYR A 257 -26.18 15.89 22.13
N LEU A 258 -26.36 15.07 21.12
CA LEU A 258 -26.19 13.61 21.18
C LEU A 258 -24.97 13.24 20.43
N THR A 259 -24.04 12.52 21.06
CA THR A 259 -22.75 12.14 20.45
C THR A 259 -22.58 10.63 20.45
N GLU A 260 -22.22 10.06 19.31
CA GLU A 260 -21.98 8.64 19.14
C GLU A 260 -20.64 8.38 18.47
N ASN A 261 -20.02 7.26 18.83
CA ASN A 261 -18.83 6.76 18.16
C ASN A 261 -19.18 6.28 16.76
N PHE A 262 -18.35 6.68 15.80
CA PHE A 262 -18.46 6.21 14.43
C PHE A 262 -17.08 6.02 13.82
N ASN A 263 -16.72 4.79 13.53
CA ASN A 263 -15.46 4.44 12.85
C ASN A 263 -15.78 3.85 11.49
N PHE A 264 -14.97 4.18 10.50
CA PHE A 264 -15.13 3.64 9.14
C PHE A 264 -13.81 3.60 8.38
N VAL A 265 -13.78 2.79 7.33
CA VAL A 265 -12.65 2.68 6.40
C VAL A 265 -13.17 2.74 4.98
N LEU A 266 -12.60 3.67 4.18
CA LEU A 266 -12.83 3.79 2.74
C LEU A 266 -11.48 3.67 2.03
N GLY A 267 -11.34 2.70 1.14
CA GLY A 267 -10.08 2.47 0.43
C GLY A 267 -10.02 3.10 -0.96
N LEU A 268 -11.15 3.07 -1.68
CA LEU A 268 -11.20 3.56 -3.05
C LEU A 268 -11.41 5.08 -3.08
N PRO A 269 -10.61 5.84 -3.86
CA PRO A 269 -10.87 7.25 -4.14
C PRO A 269 -12.26 7.48 -4.74
N GLY A 270 -12.86 8.63 -4.47
CA GLY A 270 -14.14 9.01 -5.04
C GLY A 270 -15.03 9.82 -4.09
N SER A 271 -16.28 10.01 -4.52
CA SER A 271 -17.32 10.66 -3.71
C SER A 271 -18.17 9.63 -3.00
N TYR A 272 -18.41 9.86 -1.72
CA TYR A 272 -19.21 8.98 -0.87
C TYR A 272 -20.35 9.74 -0.18
N VAL A 273 -21.44 9.04 0.04
CA VAL A 273 -22.50 9.45 0.93
C VAL A 273 -22.49 8.50 2.14
N ILE A 274 -22.40 9.06 3.34
CA ILE A 274 -22.47 8.31 4.59
C ILE A 274 -23.70 8.78 5.35
N ARG A 275 -24.66 7.87 5.52
CA ARG A 275 -25.91 8.15 6.25
C ARG A 275 -25.81 7.60 7.66
N LEU A 276 -26.00 8.46 8.64
CA LEU A 276 -25.87 8.21 10.07
C LEU A 276 -27.23 8.38 10.76
N TYR A 277 -27.56 7.50 11.68
CA TYR A 277 -28.92 7.40 12.25
C TYR A 277 -28.90 7.41 13.78
N LYS A 278 -29.66 8.38 14.38
CA LYS A 278 -29.86 8.48 15.82
C LYS A 278 -31.32 8.44 16.20
#